data_7a56a2f5cb755fbfa2f099b2638df9d2
#
_entry.id   7a56a2f5cb755fbfa2f099b2638df9d2
#
_cell.length_a   1.000
_cell.length_b   1.000
_cell.length_c   1.000
_cell.angle_alpha   90.00
_cell.angle_beta   90.00
_cell.angle_gamma   90.00
#
_symmetry.space_group_name_H-M   'P 1'
#
loop_
_entity.id
_entity.type
_entity.pdbx_description
1 polymer ?
#
loop_
_entity_poly.entity_id
_entity_poly.type
_entity_poly.pdbx_seq_one_letter_code
_entity_poly.pdbx_strand_id
1 'polypeptide(L)'
;MELIKALPEIFEDFAEQRKKSFLTMKELKDRDVPVVGAYCTYFPQEIAMAMGAVTVGLCSTSDETIPVAEKDLPRNLCPMVKASYGFAVSDKCPFFYFSDVVVGETTCDGKKKMYELMGEFKNVYVMELPNSQSETALKLWKEEILKFKSYLEQTFKVEITEENVRKAVHMMNENRIALKNLYEVMKKDPAPMNGQELFNVLYGSQFRFDKEKVPEEINALREKIMKEYEENEKMPKKKRILLTGCPSSGAPMKIGRAHV
;
A
#
# COMPACT_ATOMS: atom_id res chain seq x y z
N MET A 1 -25.75 -6.17 -20.76
CA MET A 1 -24.81 -6.03 -21.90
C MET A 1 -23.83 -4.85 -21.77
N GLU A 2 -24.21 -3.71 -21.22
CA GLU A 2 -23.29 -2.59 -20.98
C GLU A 2 -22.28 -2.83 -19.84
N LEU A 3 -22.64 -3.61 -18.83
CA LEU A 3 -21.77 -3.90 -17.68
C LEU A 3 -20.49 -4.69 -18.05
N ILE A 4 -20.60 -5.64 -18.97
CA ILE A 4 -19.45 -6.44 -19.43
C ILE A 4 -18.38 -5.57 -20.09
N LYS A 5 -18.79 -4.52 -20.81
CA LYS A 5 -17.87 -3.59 -21.49
C LYS A 5 -17.16 -2.65 -20.51
N ALA A 6 -17.78 -2.32 -19.38
CA ALA A 6 -17.21 -1.39 -18.41
C ALA A 6 -16.24 -2.03 -17.42
N LEU A 7 -16.37 -3.34 -17.12
CA LEU A 7 -15.51 -4.01 -16.14
C LEU A 7 -14.04 -4.05 -16.55
N PRO A 8 -13.65 -4.42 -17.80
CA PRO A 8 -12.25 -4.39 -18.21
C PRO A 8 -11.61 -3.00 -18.07
N GLU A 9 -12.34 -1.95 -18.43
CA GLU A 9 -11.88 -0.55 -18.30
C GLU A 9 -11.67 -0.16 -16.82
N ILE A 10 -12.55 -0.59 -15.93
CA ILE A 10 -12.41 -0.36 -14.49
C ILE A 10 -11.18 -1.07 -13.94
N PHE A 11 -10.95 -2.33 -14.30
CA PHE A 11 -9.77 -3.07 -13.86
C PHE A 11 -8.48 -2.45 -14.39
N GLU A 12 -8.49 -1.94 -15.63
CA GLU A 12 -7.36 -1.23 -16.23
C GLU A 12 -7.11 0.12 -15.53
N ASP A 13 -8.17 0.86 -15.18
CA ASP A 13 -8.06 2.10 -14.40
C ASP A 13 -7.35 1.88 -13.07
N PHE A 14 -7.69 0.81 -12.34
CA PHE A 14 -6.97 0.45 -11.11
C PHE A 14 -5.52 0.05 -11.37
N ALA A 15 -5.23 -0.67 -12.47
CA ALA A 15 -3.86 -1.05 -12.83
C ALA A 15 -2.98 0.18 -13.10
N GLU A 16 -3.55 1.22 -13.70
CA GLU A 16 -2.84 2.48 -14.00
C GLU A 16 -2.81 3.48 -12.84
N GLN A 17 -3.60 3.23 -11.78
CA GLN A 17 -3.78 4.20 -10.70
C GLN A 17 -2.46 4.69 -10.10
N ARG A 18 -1.46 3.83 -9.95
CA ARG A 18 -0.15 4.21 -9.45
C ARG A 18 0.53 5.28 -10.34
N LYS A 19 0.39 5.20 -11.66
CA LYS A 19 0.94 6.21 -12.58
C LYS A 19 0.17 7.51 -12.51
N LYS A 20 -1.17 7.43 -12.50
CA LYS A 20 -2.06 8.59 -12.38
C LYS A 20 -1.81 9.36 -11.08
N SER A 21 -1.54 8.66 -9.99
CA SER A 21 -1.28 9.26 -8.68
C SER A 21 0.05 10.02 -8.57
N PHE A 22 0.96 9.93 -9.54
CA PHE A 22 2.14 10.79 -9.57
C PHE A 22 1.78 12.28 -9.77
N LEU A 23 0.85 12.55 -10.67
CA LEU A 23 0.35 13.92 -10.88
C LEU A 23 -0.40 14.42 -9.65
N THR A 24 -1.28 13.59 -9.10
CA THR A 24 -2.02 13.91 -7.88
C THR A 24 -1.06 14.20 -6.71
N MET A 25 0.04 13.45 -6.59
CA MET A 25 1.05 13.71 -5.55
C MET A 25 1.68 15.09 -5.70
N LYS A 26 2.01 15.51 -6.93
CA LYS A 26 2.52 16.85 -7.21
C LYS A 26 1.49 17.91 -6.82
N GLU A 27 0.23 17.75 -7.24
CA GLU A 27 -0.86 18.68 -6.89
C GLU A 27 -1.06 18.81 -5.37
N LEU A 28 -0.94 17.71 -4.63
CA LEU A 28 -1.00 17.71 -3.17
C LEU A 28 0.15 18.52 -2.57
N LYS A 29 1.36 18.36 -3.10
CA LYS A 29 2.53 19.15 -2.65
C LYS A 29 2.42 20.63 -3.01
N ASP A 30 1.86 20.96 -4.17
CA ASP A 30 1.60 22.37 -4.58
C ASP A 30 0.56 23.04 -3.64
N ARG A 31 -0.20 22.26 -2.89
CA ARG A 31 -1.16 22.68 -1.85
C ARG A 31 -0.64 22.55 -0.43
N ASP A 32 0.65 22.33 -0.24
CA ASP A 32 1.31 22.13 1.05
C ASP A 32 0.74 20.98 1.90
N VAL A 33 0.13 19.97 1.27
CA VAL A 33 -0.36 18.79 1.98
C VAL A 33 0.83 17.93 2.44
N PRO A 34 0.94 17.58 3.74
CA PRO A 34 2.00 16.71 4.22
C PRO A 34 1.91 15.31 3.60
N VAL A 35 3.06 14.75 3.21
CA VAL A 35 3.16 13.41 2.63
C VAL A 35 4.04 12.54 3.51
N VAL A 36 3.50 11.42 3.99
CA VAL A 36 4.24 10.42 4.75
C VAL A 36 4.37 9.15 3.92
N GLY A 37 5.59 8.89 3.46
CA GLY A 37 5.92 7.67 2.74
C GLY A 37 6.25 6.54 3.70
N ALA A 38 5.81 5.30 3.44
CA ALA A 38 6.04 4.17 4.31
C ALA A 38 6.56 2.94 3.58
N TYR A 39 7.46 2.24 4.24
CA TYR A 39 7.88 0.89 3.85
C TYR A 39 7.21 -0.13 4.76
N CYS A 40 6.71 -1.23 4.18
CA CYS A 40 5.98 -2.30 4.87
C CYS A 40 4.54 -1.95 5.29
N THR A 41 3.98 -2.70 6.26
CA THR A 41 2.52 -2.79 6.47
C THR A 41 2.06 -2.51 7.89
N TYR A 42 2.97 -2.43 8.87
CA TYR A 42 2.60 -2.19 10.26
C TYR A 42 2.49 -0.71 10.61
N PHE A 43 2.90 0.15 9.70
CA PHE A 43 2.80 1.60 9.83
C PHE A 43 1.34 2.03 10.13
N PRO A 44 1.10 2.70 11.28
CA PRO A 44 -0.23 3.15 11.65
C PRO A 44 -0.59 4.42 10.87
N GLN A 45 -0.96 4.27 9.61
CA GLN A 45 -1.25 5.37 8.70
C GLN A 45 -2.33 6.33 9.22
N GLU A 46 -3.23 5.83 10.06
CA GLU A 46 -4.29 6.62 10.68
C GLU A 46 -3.75 7.76 11.55
N ILE A 47 -2.57 7.57 12.15
CA ILE A 47 -1.92 8.64 12.93
C ILE A 47 -1.47 9.79 12.00
N ALA A 48 -0.86 9.48 10.87
CA ALA A 48 -0.48 10.48 9.88
C ALA A 48 -1.71 11.13 9.23
N MET A 49 -2.73 10.35 8.90
CA MET A 49 -3.98 10.85 8.32
C MET A 49 -4.73 11.78 9.29
N ALA A 50 -4.66 11.55 10.59
CA ALA A 50 -5.29 12.36 11.60
C ALA A 50 -4.74 13.81 11.66
N MET A 51 -3.57 14.06 11.12
CA MET A 51 -3.04 15.42 10.94
C MET A 51 -3.29 16.01 9.55
N GLY A 52 -4.05 15.33 8.70
CA GLY A 52 -4.31 15.73 7.32
C GLY A 52 -3.23 15.31 6.31
N ALA A 53 -2.31 14.44 6.69
CA ALA A 53 -1.30 13.94 5.77
C ALA A 53 -1.85 12.86 4.82
N VAL A 54 -1.28 12.82 3.63
CA VAL A 54 -1.44 11.70 2.70
C VAL A 54 -0.36 10.66 2.99
N THR A 55 -0.76 9.39 3.00
CA THR A 55 0.16 8.26 3.18
C THR A 55 0.34 7.50 1.87
N VAL A 56 1.57 7.04 1.58
CA VAL A 56 1.88 6.31 0.37
C VAL A 56 2.91 5.21 0.59
N GLY A 57 2.68 4.04 -0.01
CA GLY A 57 3.64 2.94 0.01
C GLY A 57 4.83 3.18 -0.92
N LEU A 58 6.04 2.95 -0.42
CA LEU A 58 7.30 3.25 -1.12
C LEU A 58 8.00 2.00 -1.67
N CYS A 59 7.52 0.79 -1.37
CA CYS A 59 8.17 -0.43 -1.85
C CYS A 59 8.22 -0.47 -3.39
N SER A 60 9.43 -0.72 -3.92
CA SER A 60 9.63 -0.81 -5.36
C SER A 60 8.98 -2.07 -5.95
N THR A 61 8.52 -1.93 -7.19
CA THR A 61 7.99 -3.03 -8.02
C THR A 61 8.83 -3.29 -9.28
N SER A 62 9.96 -2.59 -9.43
CA SER A 62 10.89 -2.72 -10.57
C SER A 62 12.31 -2.97 -10.07
N ASP A 63 13.08 -3.73 -10.83
CA ASP A 63 14.48 -4.08 -10.54
C ASP A 63 15.50 -3.17 -11.23
N GLU A 64 15.05 -2.20 -12.02
CA GLU A 64 15.93 -1.33 -12.84
C GLU A 64 16.99 -0.55 -12.05
N THR A 65 16.74 -0.28 -10.78
CA THR A 65 17.64 0.52 -9.91
C THR A 65 18.55 -0.35 -9.03
N ILE A 66 18.44 -1.68 -9.10
CA ILE A 66 19.30 -2.59 -8.33
C ILE A 66 20.81 -2.32 -8.57
N PRO A 67 21.29 -2.10 -9.82
CA PRO A 67 22.71 -1.82 -10.05
C PRO A 67 23.21 -0.54 -9.35
N VAL A 68 22.34 0.44 -9.17
CA VAL A 68 22.67 1.68 -8.44
C VAL A 68 22.82 1.37 -6.94
N ALA A 69 21.89 0.61 -6.39
CA ALA A 69 21.90 0.22 -4.98
C ALA A 69 23.09 -0.67 -4.59
N GLU A 70 23.62 -1.47 -5.51
CA GLU A 70 24.75 -2.37 -5.26
C GLU A 70 26.10 -1.64 -5.09
N LYS A 71 26.12 -0.31 -5.19
CA LYS A 71 27.27 0.50 -4.80
C LYS A 71 27.40 0.58 -3.27
N ASP A 72 26.26 0.57 -2.57
CA ASP A 72 26.18 0.79 -1.13
C ASP A 72 25.71 -0.46 -0.38
N LEU A 73 24.96 -1.34 -1.06
CA LEU A 73 24.34 -2.53 -0.48
C LEU A 73 24.92 -3.83 -1.09
N PRO A 74 25.06 -4.89 -0.29
CA PRO A 74 25.60 -6.17 -0.77
C PRO A 74 24.75 -6.78 -1.90
N ARG A 75 25.41 -7.41 -2.88
CA ARG A 75 24.72 -8.05 -4.02
C ARG A 75 23.75 -9.16 -3.63
N ASN A 76 24.05 -9.90 -2.56
CA ASN A 76 23.19 -10.97 -2.04
C ASN A 76 22.03 -10.49 -1.17
N LEU A 77 21.88 -9.16 -0.99
CA LEU A 77 20.73 -8.60 -0.27
C LEU A 77 19.43 -8.79 -1.06
N CYS A 78 18.31 -8.80 -0.34
CA CYS A 78 16.97 -8.91 -0.90
C CYS A 78 16.77 -7.94 -2.09
N PRO A 79 16.34 -8.43 -3.27
CA PRO A 79 16.15 -7.58 -4.46
C PRO A 79 15.18 -6.42 -4.22
N MET A 80 14.12 -6.62 -3.42
CA MET A 80 13.16 -5.56 -3.11
C MET A 80 13.79 -4.45 -2.27
N VAL A 81 14.65 -4.79 -1.31
CA VAL A 81 15.38 -3.80 -0.50
C VAL A 81 16.31 -3.00 -1.39
N LYS A 82 17.10 -3.67 -2.23
CA LYS A 82 18.01 -3.02 -3.18
C LYS A 82 17.26 -2.11 -4.16
N ALA A 83 16.19 -2.62 -4.76
CA ALA A 83 15.37 -1.83 -5.67
C ALA A 83 14.80 -0.58 -4.99
N SER A 84 14.22 -0.72 -3.81
CA SER A 84 13.65 0.39 -3.05
C SER A 84 14.69 1.46 -2.70
N TYR A 85 15.88 1.05 -2.27
CA TYR A 85 17.00 1.94 -2.01
C TYR A 85 17.49 2.63 -3.30
N GLY A 86 17.67 1.85 -4.36
CA GLY A 86 18.10 2.38 -5.65
C GLY A 86 17.15 3.44 -6.23
N PHE A 87 15.84 3.23 -6.11
CA PHE A 87 14.84 4.24 -6.49
C PHE A 87 14.92 5.52 -5.63
N ALA A 88 15.21 5.37 -4.35
CA ALA A 88 15.37 6.51 -3.44
C ALA A 88 16.62 7.34 -3.77
N VAL A 89 17.78 6.70 -3.87
CA VAL A 89 19.06 7.38 -4.09
C VAL A 89 19.21 7.95 -5.51
N SER A 90 18.43 7.47 -6.48
CA SER A 90 18.44 7.96 -7.86
C SER A 90 17.32 8.95 -8.19
N ASP A 91 16.53 9.36 -7.19
CA ASP A 91 15.35 10.24 -7.35
C ASP A 91 14.33 9.76 -8.40
N LYS A 92 14.31 8.46 -8.67
CA LYS A 92 13.39 7.88 -9.67
C LYS A 92 12.01 7.54 -9.12
N CYS A 93 11.79 7.66 -7.81
CA CYS A 93 10.50 7.43 -7.18
C CYS A 93 9.84 8.77 -6.81
N PRO A 94 8.83 9.25 -7.55
CA PRO A 94 8.14 10.50 -7.21
C PRO A 94 7.55 10.49 -5.81
N PHE A 95 7.03 9.34 -5.36
CA PHE A 95 6.47 9.22 -4.01
C PHE A 95 7.52 9.41 -2.93
N PHE A 96 8.70 8.82 -3.10
CA PHE A 96 9.81 9.03 -2.18
C PHE A 96 10.29 10.49 -2.22
N TYR A 97 10.45 11.04 -3.41
CA TYR A 97 10.88 12.43 -3.61
C TYR A 97 9.96 13.42 -2.86
N PHE A 98 8.65 13.30 -3.03
CA PHE A 98 7.66 14.17 -2.41
C PHE A 98 7.34 13.87 -0.95
N SER A 99 7.79 12.74 -0.39
CA SER A 99 7.58 12.45 1.02
C SER A 99 8.34 13.44 1.92
N ASP A 100 7.65 14.04 2.87
CA ASP A 100 8.26 14.90 3.89
C ASP A 100 8.94 14.08 4.99
N VAL A 101 8.35 12.95 5.31
CA VAL A 101 8.87 11.94 6.23
C VAL A 101 8.74 10.57 5.60
N VAL A 102 9.78 9.78 5.72
CA VAL A 102 9.78 8.35 5.34
C VAL A 102 9.72 7.52 6.62
N VAL A 103 8.74 6.64 6.72
CA VAL A 103 8.60 5.73 7.86
C VAL A 103 9.06 4.35 7.46
N GLY A 104 9.95 3.80 8.24
CA GLY A 104 10.44 2.43 8.13
C GLY A 104 10.13 1.62 9.37
N GLU A 105 10.02 0.30 9.22
CA GLU A 105 9.75 -0.62 10.32
C GLU A 105 10.87 -1.64 10.42
N THR A 106 11.22 -2.07 11.62
CA THR A 106 12.31 -3.05 11.87
C THR A 106 11.91 -4.48 11.49
N THR A 107 11.32 -4.65 10.29
CA THR A 107 10.82 -5.94 9.79
C THR A 107 11.91 -6.92 9.37
N CYS A 108 13.07 -6.43 8.92
CA CYS A 108 14.22 -7.27 8.60
C CYS A 108 15.53 -6.46 8.64
N ASP A 109 16.67 -7.15 8.81
CA ASP A 109 17.97 -6.49 8.95
C ASP A 109 18.39 -5.71 7.69
N GLY A 110 18.06 -6.22 6.51
CA GLY A 110 18.35 -5.52 5.26
C GLY A 110 17.64 -4.16 5.19
N LYS A 111 16.40 -4.07 5.66
CA LYS A 111 15.68 -2.80 5.73
C LYS A 111 16.26 -1.85 6.77
N LYS A 112 16.63 -2.35 7.94
CA LYS A 112 17.26 -1.51 8.97
C LYS A 112 18.49 -0.80 8.39
N LYS A 113 19.35 -1.55 7.66
CA LYS A 113 20.53 -0.94 7.01
C LYS A 113 20.13 0.02 5.89
N MET A 114 19.10 -0.31 5.12
CA MET A 114 18.57 0.60 4.10
C MET A 114 18.10 1.94 4.72
N TYR A 115 17.38 1.89 5.84
CA TYR A 115 16.91 3.11 6.53
C TYR A 115 18.04 3.95 7.09
N GLU A 116 19.09 3.32 7.63
CA GLU A 116 20.29 4.00 8.10
C GLU A 116 20.92 4.81 6.96
N LEU A 117 21.14 4.20 5.80
CA LEU A 117 21.69 4.88 4.64
C LEU A 117 20.76 5.96 4.07
N MET A 118 19.45 5.69 4.04
CA MET A 118 18.45 6.70 3.61
C MET A 118 18.42 7.91 4.55
N GLY A 119 18.69 7.70 5.84
CA GLY A 119 18.72 8.77 6.83
C GLY A 119 19.81 9.83 6.58
N GLU A 120 20.79 9.54 5.73
CA GLU A 120 21.84 10.49 5.33
C GLU A 120 21.32 11.59 4.40
N PHE A 121 20.23 11.32 3.65
CA PHE A 121 19.69 12.28 2.65
C PHE A 121 18.18 12.49 2.72
N LYS A 122 17.47 11.80 3.62
CA LYS A 122 16.01 11.93 3.80
C LYS A 122 15.64 11.87 5.26
N ASN A 123 14.56 12.56 5.65
CA ASN A 123 14.02 12.44 7.00
C ASN A 123 13.35 11.07 7.17
N VAL A 124 14.02 10.15 7.84
CA VAL A 124 13.57 8.77 8.06
C VAL A 124 13.27 8.55 9.53
N TYR A 125 12.04 8.13 9.83
CA TYR A 125 11.64 7.66 11.16
C TYR A 125 11.52 6.14 11.16
N VAL A 126 12.23 5.48 12.06
CA VAL A 126 12.23 4.01 12.17
C VAL A 126 11.41 3.59 13.38
N MET A 127 10.34 2.85 13.13
CA MET A 127 9.49 2.24 14.16
C MET A 127 10.02 0.87 14.54
N GLU A 128 10.20 0.64 15.84
CA GLU A 128 10.63 -0.65 16.35
C GLU A 128 9.45 -1.61 16.51
N LEU A 129 9.51 -2.74 15.79
CA LEU A 129 8.52 -3.80 15.93
C LEU A 129 8.93 -4.78 17.03
N PRO A 130 8.04 -5.12 17.97
CA PRO A 130 8.27 -6.19 18.93
C PRO A 130 8.43 -7.55 18.23
N ASN A 131 9.34 -8.37 18.75
CA ASN A 131 9.61 -9.71 18.19
C ASN A 131 8.59 -10.78 18.64
N SER A 132 7.62 -10.45 19.47
CA SER A 132 6.62 -11.39 20.01
C SER A 132 5.23 -10.76 20.03
N GLN A 133 4.22 -11.59 20.35
CA GLN A 133 2.83 -11.14 20.50
C GLN A 133 2.36 -11.21 21.96
N SER A 134 3.29 -11.06 22.91
CA SER A 134 2.99 -11.04 24.34
C SER A 134 2.31 -9.71 24.76
N GLU A 135 1.73 -9.68 25.94
CA GLU A 135 1.17 -8.43 26.49
C GLU A 135 2.24 -7.32 26.62
N THR A 136 3.47 -7.68 26.97
CA THR A 136 4.59 -6.74 27.01
C THR A 136 4.89 -6.19 25.63
N ALA A 137 4.88 -7.03 24.61
CA ALA A 137 5.08 -6.61 23.21
C ALA A 137 3.98 -5.65 22.74
N LEU A 138 2.73 -5.88 23.11
CA LEU A 138 1.62 -4.95 22.81
C LEU A 138 1.79 -3.61 23.49
N LYS A 139 2.28 -3.59 24.73
CA LYS A 139 2.59 -2.32 25.44
C LYS A 139 3.72 -1.56 24.75
N LEU A 140 4.82 -2.23 24.39
CA LEU A 140 5.93 -1.63 23.64
C LEU A 140 5.45 -1.07 22.29
N TRP A 141 4.61 -1.82 21.56
CA TRP A 141 4.07 -1.34 20.29
C TRP A 141 3.18 -0.10 20.46
N LYS A 142 2.35 -0.07 21.50
CA LYS A 142 1.55 1.12 21.83
C LYS A 142 2.44 2.33 22.13
N GLU A 143 3.49 2.15 22.92
CA GLU A 143 4.45 3.22 23.22
C GLU A 143 5.15 3.73 21.95
N GLU A 144 5.51 2.82 21.03
CA GLU A 144 6.12 3.18 19.76
C GLU A 144 5.17 4.00 18.87
N ILE A 145 3.89 3.65 18.83
CA ILE A 145 2.87 4.45 18.13
C ILE A 145 2.74 5.84 18.76
N LEU A 146 2.77 5.96 20.09
CA LEU A 146 2.70 7.25 20.77
C LEU A 146 3.95 8.12 20.55
N LYS A 147 5.15 7.51 20.49
CA LYS A 147 6.38 8.20 20.11
C LYS A 147 6.29 8.72 18.68
N PHE A 148 5.81 7.89 17.77
CA PHE A 148 5.60 8.28 16.37
C PHE A 148 4.60 9.44 16.25
N LYS A 149 3.48 9.39 16.98
CA LYS A 149 2.52 10.52 17.06
C LYS A 149 3.23 11.80 17.47
N SER A 150 3.97 11.77 18.60
CA SER A 150 4.69 12.94 19.11
C SER A 150 5.75 13.45 18.14
N TYR A 151 6.44 12.56 17.44
CA TYR A 151 7.39 12.93 16.39
C TYR A 151 6.72 13.69 15.24
N LEU A 152 5.56 13.24 14.77
CA LEU A 152 4.81 13.92 13.71
C LEU A 152 4.33 15.31 14.18
N GLU A 153 3.79 15.41 15.40
CA GLU A 153 3.35 16.66 15.99
C GLU A 153 4.49 17.70 16.05
N GLN A 154 5.68 17.28 16.47
CA GLN A 154 6.86 18.14 16.52
C GLN A 154 7.37 18.53 15.12
N THR A 155 7.40 17.58 14.18
CA THR A 155 7.93 17.79 12.83
C THR A 155 7.05 18.75 12.03
N PHE A 156 5.74 18.57 12.11
CA PHE A 156 4.78 19.36 11.32
C PHE A 156 4.14 20.52 12.11
N LYS A 157 4.45 20.64 13.41
CA LYS A 157 3.91 21.67 14.30
C LYS A 157 2.39 21.69 14.35
N VAL A 158 1.79 20.52 14.43
CA VAL A 158 0.35 20.28 14.49
C VAL A 158 0.00 19.46 15.71
N GLU A 159 -1.25 19.55 16.17
CA GLU A 159 -1.80 18.67 17.18
C GLU A 159 -2.58 17.52 16.52
N ILE A 160 -2.28 16.29 16.91
CA ILE A 160 -3.03 15.10 16.50
C ILE A 160 -4.01 14.74 17.60
N THR A 161 -5.25 15.18 17.46
CA THR A 161 -6.30 14.95 18.47
C THR A 161 -6.83 13.52 18.44
N GLU A 162 -7.32 13.03 19.59
CA GLU A 162 -7.96 11.71 19.65
C GLU A 162 -9.18 11.62 18.72
N GLU A 163 -9.95 12.70 18.59
CA GLU A 163 -11.10 12.77 17.69
C GLU A 163 -10.68 12.52 16.23
N ASN A 164 -9.61 13.17 15.76
CA ASN A 164 -9.11 13.00 14.40
C ASN A 164 -8.56 11.60 14.17
N VAL A 165 -7.88 11.01 15.16
CA VAL A 165 -7.43 9.61 15.10
C VAL A 165 -8.64 8.67 14.97
N ARG A 166 -9.69 8.86 15.75
CA ARG A 166 -10.93 8.05 15.67
C ARG A 166 -11.58 8.17 14.28
N LYS A 167 -11.66 9.37 13.71
CA LYS A 167 -12.18 9.59 12.35
C LYS A 167 -11.34 8.84 11.30
N ALA A 168 -10.02 8.94 11.37
CA ALA A 168 -9.12 8.25 10.47
C ALA A 168 -9.24 6.72 10.59
N VAL A 169 -9.33 6.19 11.82
CA VAL A 169 -9.52 4.76 12.08
C VAL A 169 -10.87 4.28 11.51
N HIS A 170 -11.94 5.04 11.71
CA HIS A 170 -13.26 4.70 11.15
C HIS A 170 -13.20 4.63 9.63
N MET A 171 -12.72 5.68 8.97
CA MET A 171 -12.58 5.75 7.52
C MET A 171 -11.73 4.58 6.97
N MET A 172 -10.59 4.28 7.59
CA MET A 172 -9.74 3.18 7.13
C MET A 172 -10.35 1.80 7.41
N ASN A 173 -11.17 1.65 8.45
CA ASN A 173 -11.91 0.42 8.67
C ASN A 173 -12.99 0.20 7.60
N GLU A 174 -13.69 1.23 7.16
CA GLU A 174 -14.62 1.14 6.04
C GLU A 174 -13.91 0.73 4.75
N ASN A 175 -12.73 1.29 4.46
CA ASN A 175 -11.88 0.86 3.35
C ASN A 175 -11.52 -0.63 3.44
N ARG A 176 -11.06 -1.09 4.61
CA ARG A 176 -10.71 -2.50 4.84
C ARG A 176 -11.91 -3.43 4.67
N ILE A 177 -13.08 -3.02 5.15
CA ILE A 177 -14.33 -3.78 5.01
C ILE A 177 -14.73 -3.89 3.53
N ALA A 178 -14.71 -2.80 2.78
CA ALA A 178 -15.05 -2.80 1.36
C ALA A 178 -14.11 -3.71 0.55
N LEU A 179 -12.80 -3.59 0.75
CA LEU A 179 -11.80 -4.45 0.10
C LEU A 179 -11.95 -5.92 0.50
N LYS A 180 -12.21 -6.20 1.77
CA LYS A 180 -12.48 -7.56 2.24
C LYS A 180 -13.72 -8.14 1.59
N ASN A 181 -14.80 -7.38 1.50
CA ASN A 181 -16.04 -7.81 0.87
C ASN A 181 -15.86 -8.08 -0.64
N LEU A 182 -15.03 -7.29 -1.32
CA LEU A 182 -14.65 -7.56 -2.70
C LEU A 182 -13.83 -8.88 -2.77
N TYR A 183 -12.85 -9.06 -1.90
CA TYR A 183 -12.04 -10.29 -1.89
C TYR A 183 -12.90 -11.54 -1.64
N GLU A 184 -13.93 -11.44 -0.81
CA GLU A 184 -14.85 -12.54 -0.50
C GLU A 184 -15.61 -13.09 -1.73
N VAL A 185 -15.78 -12.29 -2.81
CA VAL A 185 -16.45 -12.80 -4.02
C VAL A 185 -15.64 -13.92 -4.69
N MET A 186 -14.33 -13.98 -4.46
CA MET A 186 -13.46 -15.02 -4.97
C MET A 186 -13.71 -16.41 -4.34
N LYS A 187 -14.53 -16.51 -3.31
CA LYS A 187 -14.99 -17.79 -2.74
C LYS A 187 -15.95 -18.55 -3.66
N LYS A 188 -16.57 -17.85 -4.62
CA LYS A 188 -17.45 -18.51 -5.59
C LYS A 188 -16.68 -19.44 -6.52
N ASP A 189 -17.34 -20.48 -7.02
CA ASP A 189 -16.75 -21.48 -7.92
C ASP A 189 -17.68 -21.71 -9.13
N PRO A 190 -17.31 -21.29 -10.34
CA PRO A 190 -16.07 -20.60 -10.69
C PRO A 190 -15.97 -19.20 -10.10
N ALA A 191 -14.74 -18.66 -10.00
CA ALA A 191 -14.53 -17.31 -9.47
C ALA A 191 -15.11 -16.25 -10.43
N PRO A 192 -15.68 -15.13 -9.92
CA PRO A 192 -16.26 -14.08 -10.75
C PRO A 192 -15.24 -13.23 -11.52
N MET A 193 -14.00 -13.20 -11.08
CA MET A 193 -12.88 -12.52 -11.73
C MET A 193 -11.60 -13.35 -11.58
N ASN A 194 -10.59 -13.02 -12.38
CA ASN A 194 -9.29 -13.67 -12.25
C ASN A 194 -8.40 -12.98 -11.20
N GLY A 195 -7.31 -13.66 -10.80
CA GLY A 195 -6.42 -13.15 -9.76
C GLY A 195 -5.68 -11.87 -10.15
N GLN A 196 -5.44 -11.61 -11.44
CA GLN A 196 -4.83 -10.38 -11.91
C GLN A 196 -5.78 -9.19 -11.76
N GLU A 197 -7.04 -9.36 -12.08
CA GLU A 197 -8.08 -8.32 -11.91
C GLU A 197 -8.24 -7.95 -10.44
N LEU A 198 -8.34 -8.96 -9.57
CA LEU A 198 -8.36 -8.74 -8.11
C LEU A 198 -7.11 -8.00 -7.64
N PHE A 199 -5.92 -8.44 -8.06
CA PHE A 199 -4.67 -7.80 -7.68
C PHE A 199 -4.63 -6.34 -8.14
N ASN A 200 -5.05 -6.04 -9.37
CA ASN A 200 -5.08 -4.66 -9.89
C ASN A 200 -5.93 -3.75 -8.98
N VAL A 201 -7.10 -4.22 -8.56
CA VAL A 201 -7.98 -3.45 -7.67
C VAL A 201 -7.35 -3.27 -6.28
N LEU A 202 -6.91 -4.36 -5.64
CA LEU A 202 -6.32 -4.31 -4.30
C LEU A 202 -5.05 -3.46 -4.26
N TYR A 203 -4.20 -3.57 -5.28
CA TYR A 203 -2.98 -2.78 -5.37
C TYR A 203 -3.25 -1.33 -5.76
N GLY A 204 -4.09 -1.10 -6.78
CA GLY A 204 -4.42 0.24 -7.27
C GLY A 204 -5.14 1.09 -6.22
N SER A 205 -6.01 0.49 -5.40
CA SER A 205 -6.72 1.19 -4.32
C SER A 205 -5.79 1.83 -3.27
N GLN A 206 -4.57 1.30 -3.11
CA GLN A 206 -3.58 1.89 -2.21
C GLN A 206 -3.13 3.28 -2.67
N PHE A 207 -3.18 3.55 -3.97
CA PHE A 207 -2.80 4.82 -4.60
C PHE A 207 -4.00 5.75 -4.85
N ARG A 208 -5.18 5.43 -4.35
CA ARG A 208 -6.34 6.32 -4.23
C ARG A 208 -6.14 7.15 -2.96
N PHE A 209 -5.73 8.41 -3.09
CA PHE A 209 -5.44 9.26 -1.92
C PHE A 209 -6.71 9.82 -1.26
N ASP A 210 -7.81 9.95 -1.99
CA ASP A 210 -9.14 10.25 -1.44
C ASP A 210 -9.73 8.97 -0.82
N LYS A 211 -9.34 8.67 0.43
CA LYS A 211 -9.74 7.44 1.12
C LYS A 211 -11.22 7.39 1.48
N GLU A 212 -11.91 8.53 1.50
CA GLU A 212 -13.35 8.59 1.78
C GLU A 212 -14.17 7.98 0.65
N LYS A 213 -13.72 8.11 -0.59
CA LYS A 213 -14.43 7.58 -1.78
C LYS A 213 -14.18 6.10 -2.07
N VAL A 214 -13.06 5.54 -1.56
CA VAL A 214 -12.69 4.15 -1.86
C VAL A 214 -13.77 3.14 -1.49
N PRO A 215 -14.45 3.20 -0.33
CA PRO A 215 -15.49 2.24 0.01
C PRO A 215 -16.65 2.24 -0.99
N GLU A 216 -17.10 3.40 -1.44
CA GLU A 216 -18.17 3.52 -2.44
C GLU A 216 -17.76 2.94 -3.78
N GLU A 217 -16.58 3.31 -4.29
CA GLU A 217 -16.02 2.80 -5.55
C GLU A 217 -15.89 1.27 -5.54
N ILE A 218 -15.35 0.71 -4.46
CA ILE A 218 -15.13 -0.74 -4.32
C ILE A 218 -16.45 -1.50 -4.18
N ASN A 219 -17.42 -0.97 -3.42
CA ASN A 219 -18.73 -1.59 -3.28
C ASN A 219 -19.50 -1.56 -4.61
N ALA A 220 -19.48 -0.45 -5.33
CA ALA A 220 -20.10 -0.35 -6.66
C ALA A 220 -19.44 -1.32 -7.66
N LEU A 221 -18.13 -1.48 -7.64
CA LEU A 221 -17.43 -2.47 -8.46
C LEU A 221 -17.87 -3.91 -8.09
N ARG A 222 -17.92 -4.22 -6.78
CA ARG A 222 -18.37 -5.53 -6.31
C ARG A 222 -19.79 -5.86 -6.78
N GLU A 223 -20.70 -4.92 -6.72
CA GLU A 223 -22.08 -5.08 -7.20
C GLU A 223 -22.13 -5.37 -8.71
N LYS A 224 -21.36 -4.62 -9.50
CA LYS A 224 -21.22 -4.87 -10.95
C LYS A 224 -20.69 -6.27 -11.25
N ILE A 225 -19.63 -6.70 -10.57
CA ILE A 225 -19.04 -8.04 -10.73
C ILE A 225 -20.07 -9.12 -10.38
N MET A 226 -20.80 -8.95 -9.30
CA MET A 226 -21.79 -9.93 -8.87
C MET A 226 -22.98 -10.01 -9.81
N LYS A 227 -23.44 -8.87 -10.31
CA LYS A 227 -24.51 -8.83 -11.31
C LYS A 227 -24.08 -9.53 -12.59
N GLU A 228 -22.90 -9.24 -13.09
CA GLU A 228 -22.37 -9.92 -14.28
C GLU A 228 -22.24 -11.43 -14.06
N TYR A 229 -21.75 -11.84 -12.89
CA TYR A 229 -21.64 -13.26 -12.55
C TYR A 229 -23.00 -13.99 -12.54
N GLU A 230 -24.09 -13.32 -12.17
CA GLU A 230 -25.43 -13.89 -12.11
C GLU A 230 -26.13 -13.92 -13.48
N GLU A 231 -25.92 -12.88 -14.30
CA GLU A 231 -26.64 -12.66 -15.55
C GLU A 231 -25.93 -13.26 -16.79
N ASN A 232 -24.65 -13.60 -16.71
CA ASN A 232 -23.88 -14.04 -17.86
C ASN A 232 -23.28 -15.45 -17.68
N GLU A 233 -22.75 -15.98 -18.80
CA GLU A 233 -22.01 -17.24 -18.79
C GLU A 233 -20.80 -17.13 -17.87
N LYS A 234 -20.67 -18.09 -16.97
CA LYS A 234 -19.59 -18.13 -16.00
C LYS A 234 -18.27 -18.54 -16.64
N MET A 235 -17.18 -17.98 -16.14
CA MET A 235 -15.84 -18.42 -16.56
C MET A 235 -15.65 -19.93 -16.35
N PRO A 236 -14.86 -20.61 -17.21
CA PRO A 236 -14.56 -22.02 -17.01
C PRO A 236 -13.94 -22.29 -15.64
N LYS A 237 -14.42 -23.33 -14.96
CA LYS A 237 -13.83 -23.76 -13.69
C LYS A 237 -12.36 -24.12 -13.88
N LYS A 238 -11.48 -23.52 -13.08
CA LYS A 238 -10.04 -23.79 -13.07
C LYS A 238 -9.58 -24.25 -11.69
N LYS A 239 -8.38 -24.83 -11.64
CA LYS A 239 -7.77 -25.19 -10.35
C LYS A 239 -7.53 -23.94 -9.52
N ARG A 240 -7.85 -24.01 -8.25
CA ARG A 240 -7.58 -22.94 -7.27
C ARG A 240 -6.20 -23.16 -6.67
N ILE A 241 -5.41 -22.10 -6.64
CA ILE A 241 -4.05 -22.11 -6.08
C ILE A 241 -4.02 -21.10 -4.95
N LEU A 242 -3.63 -21.53 -3.75
CA LEU A 242 -3.36 -20.62 -2.65
C LEU A 242 -1.98 -20.00 -2.84
N LEU A 243 -1.95 -18.67 -3.00
CA LEU A 243 -0.72 -17.89 -2.99
C LEU A 243 -0.57 -17.24 -1.62
N THR A 244 0.52 -17.53 -0.92
CA THR A 244 0.81 -16.99 0.40
C THR A 244 2.23 -16.48 0.48
N GLY A 245 2.48 -15.54 1.39
CA GLY A 245 3.78 -14.90 1.59
C GLY A 245 3.67 -13.37 1.55
N CYS A 246 4.74 -12.70 1.95
CA CYS A 246 4.78 -11.24 1.97
C CYS A 246 6.16 -10.73 1.48
N PRO A 247 6.18 -9.88 0.47
CA PRO A 247 5.08 -9.51 -0.42
C PRO A 247 4.91 -10.51 -1.57
N SER A 248 3.69 -10.68 -2.05
CA SER A 248 3.36 -11.56 -3.18
C SER A 248 3.15 -10.82 -4.50
N SER A 249 3.48 -9.54 -4.57
CA SER A 249 3.16 -8.62 -5.66
C SER A 249 3.65 -9.03 -7.06
N GLY A 250 4.77 -9.73 -7.18
CA GLY A 250 5.29 -10.17 -8.48
C GLY A 250 4.79 -11.54 -8.95
N ALA A 251 4.38 -12.40 -8.02
CA ALA A 251 3.95 -13.75 -8.31
C ALA A 251 2.56 -13.80 -8.98
N PRO A 252 1.53 -13.03 -8.57
CA PRO A 252 0.26 -12.97 -9.26
C PRO A 252 0.37 -12.55 -10.71
N MET A 253 1.27 -11.63 -11.05
CA MET A 253 1.49 -11.19 -12.42
C MET A 253 2.11 -12.28 -13.31
N LYS A 254 2.96 -13.14 -12.76
CA LYS A 254 3.58 -14.27 -13.48
C LYS A 254 2.66 -15.48 -13.55
N ILE A 255 1.90 -15.74 -12.48
CA ILE A 255 0.93 -16.83 -12.36
C ILE A 255 -0.46 -16.38 -12.86
N GLY A 256 -0.68 -15.13 -13.04
CA GLY A 256 -1.97 -14.41 -13.19
C GLY A 256 -2.80 -14.78 -14.43
N ARG A 257 -2.40 -15.81 -15.15
CA ARG A 257 -3.27 -16.51 -16.11
C ARG A 257 -3.87 -17.77 -15.47
N ALA A 258 -3.47 -18.13 -14.26
CA ALA A 258 -4.15 -19.11 -13.42
C ALA A 258 -5.05 -18.36 -12.44
N HIS A 259 -6.27 -18.86 -12.19
CA HIS A 259 -7.14 -18.27 -11.18
C HIS A 259 -6.51 -18.49 -9.80
N VAL A 260 -6.28 -17.41 -9.09
CA VAL A 260 -5.80 -17.41 -7.70
C VAL A 260 -7.01 -17.53 -6.78
#